data_b5c9efa617e0442049ae29d5d8e58d1e
#
_entry.id   b5c9efa617e0442049ae29d5d8e58d1e
#
_cell.length_a   1.000
_cell.length_b   1.000
_cell.length_c   1.000
_cell.angle_alpha   90.00
_cell.angle_beta   90.00
_cell.angle_gamma   90.00
#
_symmetry.space_group_name_H-M   'P 1'
#
loop_
_entity.id
_entity.type
_entity.pdbx_description
1 polymer ?
#
loop_
_entity_poly.entity_id
_entity_poly.type
_entity_poly.pdbx_seq_one_letter_code
_entity_poly.pdbx_strand_id
1 'polypeptide(L)'
;MSSERCVTIAELFAGVGGFRLGLEGYHEEGRPDFDLSPSGPFKTVWANQWEPPGTASRQFAADCYKSHFGVDSVVNRDINEVLNDFEEGRVDIPQVSMVVGGFPCQDYSVARPLSQAGGIEGRKGVLWWDIYRFLNIQISMSEANARYCLFENVDRLLKSPAPQRGRDFAIILSCLADLGYSVEWRVVNSAEYGFSQRRKRVYIYAERNASWELEDRIIGGVMATAFPADEKGDWRTLKIPADPYDASQGFNKGGSKSPFGDAGVMVDNEALSCSVAERYEGSRKTLRD
;
A
#
# COMPACT_ATOMS: atom_id res chain seq x y z
N MET A 1 17.03 -29.30 3.81
CA MET A 1 16.65 -28.10 3.03
C MET A 1 15.23 -27.79 3.43
N SER A 2 14.99 -26.78 4.30
CA SER A 2 13.64 -26.31 4.58
C SER A 2 13.11 -25.71 3.28
N SER A 3 11.99 -26.22 2.76
CA SER A 3 11.30 -25.58 1.66
C SER A 3 10.96 -24.16 2.12
N GLU A 4 11.64 -23.14 1.60
CA GLU A 4 11.25 -21.77 1.83
C GLU A 4 9.79 -21.65 1.42
N ARG A 5 8.93 -21.28 2.39
CA ARG A 5 7.51 -21.13 2.10
C ARG A 5 7.35 -19.93 1.17
N CYS A 6 6.83 -20.17 -0.01
CA CYS A 6 6.52 -19.15 -0.98
C CYS A 6 5.47 -18.19 -0.40
N VAL A 7 5.73 -16.89 -0.46
CA VAL A 7 4.79 -15.84 -0.07
C VAL A 7 3.90 -15.51 -1.26
N THR A 8 2.64 -15.96 -1.21
CA THR A 8 1.65 -15.69 -2.26
C THR A 8 1.14 -14.26 -2.16
N ILE A 9 1.00 -13.58 -3.30
CA ILE A 9 0.67 -12.16 -3.39
C ILE A 9 -0.60 -11.94 -4.20
N ALA A 10 -1.46 -11.02 -3.72
CA ALA A 10 -2.44 -10.32 -4.53
C ALA A 10 -1.96 -8.90 -4.79
N GLU A 11 -1.89 -8.49 -6.06
CA GLU A 11 -1.50 -7.15 -6.48
C GLU A 11 -2.75 -6.35 -6.91
N LEU A 12 -3.13 -5.35 -6.10
CA LEU A 12 -4.28 -4.48 -6.35
C LEU A 12 -3.82 -3.19 -7.04
N PHE A 13 -4.61 -2.70 -8.00
CA PHE A 13 -4.25 -1.51 -8.79
C PHE A 13 -2.86 -1.67 -9.41
N ALA A 14 -2.63 -2.84 -9.98
CA ALA A 14 -1.31 -3.36 -10.35
C ALA A 14 -0.55 -2.48 -11.36
N GLY A 15 -1.24 -1.57 -12.05
CA GLY A 15 -0.62 -0.73 -13.08
C GLY A 15 0.04 -1.60 -14.15
N VAL A 16 1.32 -1.37 -14.35
CA VAL A 16 2.14 -2.16 -15.30
C VAL A 16 2.94 -3.29 -14.61
N GLY A 17 2.65 -3.58 -13.32
CA GLY A 17 3.28 -4.67 -12.57
C GLY A 17 4.54 -4.29 -11.81
N GLY A 18 4.62 -3.06 -11.32
CA GLY A 18 5.82 -2.58 -10.63
C GLY A 18 6.17 -3.36 -9.37
N PHE A 19 5.19 -3.74 -8.55
CA PHE A 19 5.42 -4.59 -7.38
C PHE A 19 5.84 -5.99 -7.78
N ARG A 20 5.18 -6.59 -8.77
CA ARG A 20 5.53 -7.91 -9.26
C ARG A 20 6.94 -7.97 -9.79
N LEU A 21 7.35 -7.01 -10.62
CA LEU A 21 8.73 -6.89 -11.12
C LEU A 21 9.74 -6.78 -9.97
N GLY A 22 9.45 -5.95 -8.96
CA GLY A 22 10.35 -5.75 -7.82
C GLY A 22 10.45 -6.97 -6.90
N LEU A 23 9.39 -7.74 -6.73
CA LEU A 23 9.32 -8.87 -5.79
C LEU A 23 9.73 -10.20 -6.44
N GLU A 24 9.19 -10.52 -7.62
CA GLU A 24 9.44 -11.77 -8.33
C GLU A 24 10.65 -11.72 -9.26
N GLY A 25 11.14 -10.50 -9.56
CA GLY A 25 12.12 -10.32 -10.60
C GLY A 25 11.49 -10.41 -12.01
N TYR A 26 12.33 -10.35 -13.01
CA TYR A 26 11.93 -10.44 -14.42
C TYR A 26 13.07 -10.99 -15.25
N HIS A 27 12.77 -11.86 -16.18
CA HIS A 27 13.73 -12.37 -17.18
C HIS A 27 13.09 -12.33 -18.56
N GLU A 28 13.83 -11.78 -19.52
CA GLU A 28 13.44 -11.74 -20.94
C GLU A 28 14.51 -12.42 -21.80
N GLU A 29 14.11 -13.47 -22.49
CA GLU A 29 15.03 -14.22 -23.36
C GLU A 29 15.65 -13.29 -24.42
N GLY A 30 16.97 -13.29 -24.51
CA GLY A 30 17.73 -12.45 -25.44
C GLY A 30 17.91 -10.97 -25.01
N ARG A 31 17.42 -10.59 -23.84
CA ARG A 31 17.52 -9.22 -23.30
C ARG A 31 18.05 -9.20 -21.85
N PRO A 32 19.27 -9.74 -21.58
CA PRO A 32 19.79 -9.85 -20.20
C PRO A 32 19.97 -8.51 -19.49
N ASP A 33 20.06 -7.39 -20.22
CA ASP A 33 20.17 -6.04 -19.65
C ASP A 33 18.91 -5.62 -18.87
N PHE A 34 17.80 -6.32 -19.08
CA PHE A 34 16.53 -6.11 -18.37
C PHE A 34 16.25 -7.15 -17.28
N ASP A 35 17.17 -8.08 -17.06
CA ASP A 35 17.01 -9.10 -16.04
C ASP A 35 17.01 -8.47 -14.63
N LEU A 36 16.00 -8.81 -13.86
CA LEU A 36 15.85 -8.44 -12.45
C LEU A 36 15.83 -9.70 -11.61
N SER A 37 16.74 -9.81 -10.67
CA SER A 37 16.71 -10.92 -9.70
C SER A 37 15.50 -10.80 -8.77
N PRO A 38 14.88 -11.93 -8.38
CA PRO A 38 13.81 -11.93 -7.39
C PRO A 38 14.33 -11.42 -6.03
N SER A 39 13.50 -10.65 -5.30
CA SER A 39 13.83 -10.15 -3.97
C SER A 39 13.69 -11.19 -2.87
N GLY A 40 13.02 -12.32 -3.16
CA GLY A 40 12.74 -13.38 -2.22
C GLY A 40 11.76 -14.41 -2.80
N PRO A 41 11.25 -15.34 -1.98
CA PRO A 41 10.33 -16.39 -2.42
C PRO A 41 8.90 -15.86 -2.60
N PHE A 42 8.73 -14.81 -3.39
CA PHE A 42 7.45 -14.17 -3.68
C PHE A 42 6.83 -14.72 -4.95
N LYS A 43 5.49 -14.82 -4.97
CA LYS A 43 4.72 -15.20 -6.16
C LYS A 43 3.37 -14.50 -6.20
N THR A 44 3.15 -13.66 -7.20
CA THR A 44 1.85 -13.06 -7.48
C THR A 44 0.94 -14.14 -8.10
N VAL A 45 -0.12 -14.46 -7.38
CA VAL A 45 -1.12 -15.47 -7.78
C VAL A 45 -2.42 -14.83 -8.25
N TRP A 46 -2.58 -13.54 -7.98
CA TRP A 46 -3.73 -12.77 -8.42
C TRP A 46 -3.37 -11.30 -8.57
N ALA A 47 -3.87 -10.65 -9.59
CA ALA A 47 -3.71 -9.22 -9.79
C ALA A 47 -4.99 -8.60 -10.34
N ASN A 48 -5.24 -7.33 -9.99
CA ASN A 48 -6.34 -6.55 -10.52
C ASN A 48 -5.83 -5.19 -11.02
N GLN A 49 -6.23 -4.84 -12.24
CA GLN A 49 -5.98 -3.53 -12.83
C GLN A 49 -7.15 -3.14 -13.72
N TRP A 50 -7.69 -1.95 -13.49
CA TRP A 50 -8.75 -1.41 -14.31
C TRP A 50 -8.72 0.13 -14.33
N GLU A 51 -9.00 0.69 -15.50
CA GLU A 51 -9.09 2.12 -15.74
C GLU A 51 -10.53 2.50 -16.07
N PRO A 52 -11.18 3.41 -15.28
CA PRO A 52 -12.59 3.76 -15.49
C PRO A 52 -12.86 4.30 -16.90
N PRO A 53 -14.01 3.98 -17.52
CA PRO A 53 -14.43 4.56 -18.78
C PRO A 53 -14.42 6.09 -18.73
N GLY A 54 -13.87 6.73 -19.77
CA GLY A 54 -13.75 8.18 -19.88
C GLY A 54 -12.40 8.73 -19.37
N THR A 55 -11.59 7.94 -18.67
CA THR A 55 -10.19 8.27 -18.37
C THR A 55 -9.24 7.68 -19.41
N ALA A 56 -9.58 6.52 -19.99
CA ALA A 56 -8.85 5.89 -21.08
C ALA A 56 -9.82 5.16 -22.03
N SER A 57 -9.60 5.30 -23.34
CA SER A 57 -10.31 4.51 -24.38
C SER A 57 -9.79 3.05 -24.45
N ARG A 58 -8.66 2.78 -23.83
CA ARG A 58 -7.98 1.47 -23.77
C ARG A 58 -7.44 1.23 -22.37
N GLN A 59 -7.32 -0.05 -22.02
CA GLN A 59 -6.78 -0.52 -20.74
C GLN A 59 -5.26 -0.70 -20.83
N PHE A 60 -4.53 0.38 -21.14
CA PHE A 60 -3.08 0.32 -21.45
C PHE A 60 -2.24 -0.32 -20.34
N ALA A 61 -2.54 -0.03 -19.07
CA ALA A 61 -1.79 -0.61 -17.97
C ALA A 61 -2.01 -2.12 -17.87
N ALA A 62 -3.27 -2.57 -17.99
CA ALA A 62 -3.59 -3.99 -18.00
C ALA A 62 -3.01 -4.71 -19.23
N ASP A 63 -3.04 -4.07 -20.40
CA ASP A 63 -2.45 -4.63 -21.63
C ASP A 63 -0.92 -4.78 -21.48
N CYS A 64 -0.25 -3.78 -20.89
CA CYS A 64 1.17 -3.85 -20.58
C CYS A 64 1.48 -4.96 -19.57
N TYR A 65 0.68 -5.07 -18.50
CA TYR A 65 0.83 -6.14 -17.52
C TYR A 65 0.72 -7.54 -18.18
N LYS A 66 -0.29 -7.73 -19.00
CA LYS A 66 -0.50 -8.99 -19.76
C LYS A 66 0.65 -9.31 -20.70
N SER A 67 1.25 -8.29 -21.32
CA SER A 67 2.39 -8.49 -22.23
C SER A 67 3.63 -9.00 -21.51
N HIS A 68 3.83 -8.61 -20.25
CA HIS A 68 4.96 -9.06 -19.44
C HIS A 68 4.72 -10.43 -18.75
N PHE A 69 3.51 -10.66 -18.27
CA PHE A 69 3.23 -11.76 -17.35
C PHE A 69 2.23 -12.80 -17.90
N GLY A 70 1.72 -12.59 -19.11
CA GLY A 70 0.76 -13.49 -19.77
C GLY A 70 -0.68 -12.96 -19.73
N VAL A 71 -1.50 -13.44 -20.66
CA VAL A 71 -2.86 -12.92 -20.91
C VAL A 71 -3.82 -13.07 -19.73
N ASP A 72 -3.65 -14.13 -18.92
CA ASP A 72 -4.49 -14.44 -17.77
C ASP A 72 -3.91 -13.94 -16.45
N SER A 73 -2.84 -13.13 -16.49
CA SER A 73 -2.10 -12.70 -15.31
C SER A 73 -2.77 -11.61 -14.50
N VAL A 74 -3.79 -10.93 -15.04
CA VAL A 74 -4.50 -9.83 -14.39
C VAL A 74 -5.98 -9.82 -14.70
N VAL A 75 -6.79 -9.62 -13.67
CA VAL A 75 -8.24 -9.38 -13.77
C VAL A 75 -8.45 -7.91 -14.17
N ASN A 76 -8.91 -7.68 -15.41
CA ASN A 76 -9.15 -6.34 -15.93
C ASN A 76 -10.63 -5.96 -15.80
N ARG A 77 -11.06 -5.71 -14.57
CA ARG A 77 -12.42 -5.30 -14.19
C ARG A 77 -12.36 -4.35 -12.99
N ASP A 78 -13.40 -3.56 -12.81
CA ASP A 78 -13.58 -2.75 -11.60
C ASP A 78 -13.49 -3.65 -10.35
N ILE A 79 -12.64 -3.31 -9.41
CA ILE A 79 -12.41 -4.12 -8.21
C ILE A 79 -13.69 -4.27 -7.37
N ASN A 80 -14.52 -3.22 -7.28
CA ASN A 80 -15.77 -3.28 -6.54
C ASN A 80 -16.73 -4.30 -7.15
N GLU A 81 -16.83 -4.38 -8.50
CA GLU A 81 -17.62 -5.41 -9.18
C GLU A 81 -17.07 -6.81 -8.93
N VAL A 82 -15.74 -6.97 -8.95
CA VAL A 82 -15.10 -8.27 -8.67
C VAL A 82 -15.39 -8.74 -7.25
N LEU A 83 -15.31 -7.83 -6.26
CA LEU A 83 -15.62 -8.16 -4.88
C LEU A 83 -17.11 -8.49 -4.66
N ASN A 84 -18.03 -7.81 -5.36
CA ASN A 84 -19.44 -8.15 -5.34
C ASN A 84 -19.67 -9.54 -5.92
N ASP A 85 -19.05 -9.85 -7.07
CA ASP A 85 -19.16 -11.16 -7.71
C ASP A 85 -18.59 -12.28 -6.83
N PHE A 86 -17.51 -12.01 -6.09
CA PHE A 86 -16.96 -12.95 -5.14
C PHE A 86 -17.93 -13.23 -3.96
N GLU A 87 -18.49 -12.21 -3.35
CA GLU A 87 -19.44 -12.36 -2.24
C GLU A 87 -20.74 -13.06 -2.65
N GLU A 88 -21.12 -12.93 -3.92
CA GLU A 88 -22.25 -13.64 -4.50
C GLU A 88 -21.88 -15.04 -5.07
N GLY A 89 -20.62 -15.47 -4.92
CA GLY A 89 -20.14 -16.80 -5.36
C GLY A 89 -20.02 -16.95 -6.88
N ARG A 90 -19.90 -15.86 -7.65
CA ARG A 90 -19.76 -15.90 -9.11
C ARG A 90 -18.32 -15.99 -9.59
N VAL A 91 -17.37 -15.56 -8.79
CA VAL A 91 -15.93 -15.64 -9.08
C VAL A 91 -15.16 -16.07 -7.84
N ASP A 92 -13.99 -16.66 -8.05
CA ASP A 92 -13.08 -17.02 -6.97
C ASP A 92 -11.96 -16.01 -6.87
N ILE A 93 -11.56 -15.67 -5.63
CA ILE A 93 -10.36 -14.92 -5.30
C ILE A 93 -9.47 -15.84 -4.47
N PRO A 94 -8.21 -16.09 -4.87
CA PRO A 94 -7.33 -17.00 -4.15
C PRO A 94 -6.95 -16.42 -2.78
N GLN A 95 -6.67 -17.32 -1.84
CA GLN A 95 -6.09 -16.98 -0.56
C GLN A 95 -4.63 -16.57 -0.73
N VAL A 96 -4.23 -15.45 -0.14
CA VAL A 96 -2.87 -14.91 -0.27
C VAL A 96 -2.26 -14.55 1.07
N SER A 97 -0.93 -14.66 1.16
CA SER A 97 -0.18 -14.29 2.35
C SER A 97 0.08 -12.78 2.43
N MET A 98 0.17 -12.12 1.28
CA MET A 98 0.52 -10.70 1.19
C MET A 98 -0.37 -9.97 0.18
N VAL A 99 -0.73 -8.74 0.50
CA VAL A 99 -1.44 -7.84 -0.41
C VAL A 99 -0.55 -6.64 -0.71
N VAL A 100 -0.37 -6.34 -2.00
CA VAL A 100 0.40 -5.18 -2.44
C VAL A 100 -0.44 -4.31 -3.36
N GLY A 101 -0.13 -3.00 -3.44
CA GLY A 101 -0.84 -2.14 -4.37
C GLY A 101 -0.45 -0.67 -4.32
N GLY A 102 -0.53 -0.02 -5.48
CA GLY A 102 -0.36 1.43 -5.64
C GLY A 102 -1.70 2.09 -5.92
N PHE A 103 -2.51 2.35 -4.90
CA PHE A 103 -3.85 2.89 -5.07
C PHE A 103 -3.85 4.40 -5.39
N PRO A 104 -4.75 4.88 -6.27
CA PRO A 104 -4.86 6.29 -6.58
C PRO A 104 -5.23 7.15 -5.37
N CYS A 105 -4.57 8.31 -5.24
CA CYS A 105 -4.90 9.32 -4.24
C CYS A 105 -6.16 10.07 -4.69
N GLN A 106 -7.34 9.57 -4.32
CA GLN A 106 -8.62 10.23 -4.56
C GLN A 106 -9.22 10.70 -3.23
N ASP A 107 -10.24 11.57 -3.32
CA ASP A 107 -10.83 12.23 -2.16
C ASP A 107 -11.44 11.21 -1.16
N TYR A 108 -10.86 11.09 0.03
CA TYR A 108 -11.34 10.22 1.13
C TYR A 108 -12.54 10.83 1.88
N SER A 109 -13.19 11.83 1.28
CA SER A 109 -14.16 12.69 1.97
C SER A 109 -15.50 12.04 2.31
N VAL A 110 -15.76 10.77 1.93
CA VAL A 110 -17.05 10.10 2.19
C VAL A 110 -16.86 8.69 2.69
N ALA A 111 -16.31 8.55 3.90
CA ALA A 111 -16.38 7.30 4.63
C ALA A 111 -17.74 7.17 5.33
N ARG A 112 -18.63 6.32 4.82
CA ARG A 112 -19.66 5.71 5.65
C ARG A 112 -19.18 4.34 6.09
N PRO A 113 -19.29 4.00 7.39
CA PRO A 113 -18.93 2.65 7.85
C PRO A 113 -19.70 1.59 7.07
N LEU A 114 -19.07 0.49 6.75
CA LEU A 114 -19.70 -0.69 6.14
C LEU A 114 -20.94 -1.15 6.92
N SER A 115 -20.98 -0.95 8.24
CA SER A 115 -22.12 -1.25 9.10
C SER A 115 -23.38 -0.38 8.85
N GLN A 116 -23.24 0.74 8.11
CA GLN A 116 -24.35 1.65 7.78
C GLN A 116 -24.60 1.76 6.26
N ALA A 117 -23.86 1.03 5.45
CA ALA A 117 -24.04 0.99 4.00
C ALA A 117 -25.24 0.11 3.61
N GLY A 118 -26.44 0.57 3.96
CA GLY A 118 -27.67 0.14 3.31
C GLY A 118 -27.69 0.70 1.89
N GLY A 119 -27.26 -0.10 0.89
CA GLY A 119 -27.42 0.22 -0.51
C GLY A 119 -26.27 0.98 -1.16
N ILE A 120 -25.66 0.34 -2.14
CA ILE A 120 -24.62 0.85 -3.03
C ILE A 120 -25.28 1.77 -4.08
N GLU A 121 -25.74 2.93 -3.66
CA GLU A 121 -26.10 3.99 -4.59
C GLU A 121 -25.44 5.29 -4.13
N GLY A 122 -24.27 5.56 -4.62
CA GLY A 122 -23.73 6.89 -4.45
C GLY A 122 -22.21 7.00 -4.50
N ARG A 123 -21.70 7.23 -5.70
CA ARG A 123 -20.38 7.77 -6.03
C ARG A 123 -19.22 6.81 -5.80
N LYS A 124 -18.46 6.62 -6.87
CA LYS A 124 -17.17 5.94 -7.00
C LYS A 124 -16.42 6.00 -5.68
N GLY A 125 -16.50 4.91 -4.91
CA GLY A 125 -15.89 4.81 -3.60
C GLY A 125 -14.41 5.10 -3.70
N VAL A 126 -13.87 5.70 -2.69
CA VAL A 126 -12.43 5.86 -2.57
C VAL A 126 -11.84 4.45 -2.61
N LEU A 127 -10.97 4.17 -3.54
CA LEU A 127 -10.42 2.83 -3.80
C LEU A 127 -9.72 2.20 -2.58
N TRP A 128 -9.43 2.98 -1.54
CA TRP A 128 -8.99 2.48 -0.25
C TRP A 128 -10.03 1.57 0.43
N TRP A 129 -11.32 1.87 0.29
CA TRP A 129 -12.39 1.03 0.87
C TRP A 129 -12.50 -0.33 0.19
N ASP A 130 -12.17 -0.40 -1.09
CA ASP A 130 -12.09 -1.67 -1.81
C ASP A 130 -10.88 -2.49 -1.32
N ILE A 131 -9.75 -1.83 -0.99
CA ILE A 131 -8.60 -2.49 -0.33
C ILE A 131 -9.03 -3.02 1.04
N TYR A 132 -9.65 -2.19 1.87
CA TYR A 132 -10.12 -2.58 3.20
C TYR A 132 -11.09 -3.77 3.12
N ARG A 133 -12.04 -3.74 2.19
CA ARG A 133 -12.97 -4.84 1.93
C ARG A 133 -12.25 -6.10 1.48
N PHE A 134 -11.29 -5.98 0.56
CA PHE A 134 -10.48 -7.10 0.10
C PHE A 134 -9.70 -7.75 1.26
N LEU A 135 -9.06 -6.96 2.10
CA LEU A 135 -8.35 -7.44 3.28
C LEU A 135 -9.30 -8.17 4.24
N ASN A 136 -10.46 -7.59 4.51
CA ASN A 136 -11.47 -8.21 5.38
C ASN A 136 -11.97 -9.56 4.82
N ILE A 137 -12.20 -9.64 3.51
CA ILE A 137 -12.54 -10.91 2.83
C ILE A 137 -11.42 -11.93 3.02
N GLN A 138 -10.16 -11.58 2.75
CA GLN A 138 -9.03 -12.48 2.93
C GLN A 138 -8.92 -13.00 4.38
N ILE A 139 -9.05 -12.12 5.35
CA ILE A 139 -9.00 -12.43 6.78
C ILE A 139 -10.18 -13.35 7.17
N SER A 140 -11.37 -13.10 6.65
CA SER A 140 -12.55 -13.93 6.93
C SER A 140 -12.43 -15.35 6.37
N MET A 141 -11.71 -15.54 5.26
CA MET A 141 -11.43 -16.87 4.71
C MET A 141 -10.42 -17.66 5.56
N SER A 142 -9.42 -16.99 6.11
CA SER A 142 -8.44 -17.58 7.03
C SER A 142 -7.65 -16.48 7.76
N GLU A 143 -7.44 -16.64 9.06
CA GLU A 143 -6.60 -15.73 9.84
C GLU A 143 -5.13 -15.69 9.39
N ALA A 144 -4.67 -16.70 8.68
CA ALA A 144 -3.32 -16.73 8.11
C ALA A 144 -3.18 -15.89 6.83
N ASN A 145 -4.29 -15.53 6.20
CA ASN A 145 -4.30 -14.76 4.96
C ASN A 145 -4.03 -13.28 5.22
N ALA A 146 -3.56 -12.60 4.17
CA ALA A 146 -3.24 -11.18 4.17
C ALA A 146 -2.46 -10.75 5.42
N ARG A 147 -1.51 -11.62 5.85
CA ARG A 147 -0.67 -11.31 7.00
C ARG A 147 0.17 -10.07 6.78
N TYR A 148 0.62 -9.85 5.55
CA TYR A 148 1.47 -8.73 5.18
C TYR A 148 0.79 -7.84 4.15
N CYS A 149 1.04 -6.53 4.26
CA CYS A 149 0.65 -5.57 3.26
C CYS A 149 1.83 -4.66 2.90
N LEU A 150 1.90 -4.27 1.61
CA LEU A 150 2.83 -3.24 1.16
C LEU A 150 2.12 -2.33 0.14
N PHE A 151 1.83 -1.11 0.56
CA PHE A 151 1.13 -0.13 -0.28
C PHE A 151 2.04 1.02 -0.67
N GLU A 152 1.79 1.59 -1.85
CA GLU A 152 2.46 2.81 -2.33
C GLU A 152 1.44 3.90 -2.59
N ASN A 153 1.82 5.14 -2.25
CA ASN A 153 1.04 6.30 -2.63
C ASN A 153 1.95 7.54 -2.80
N VAL A 154 1.38 8.65 -3.27
CA VAL A 154 2.10 9.91 -3.30
C VAL A 154 2.34 10.44 -1.88
N ASP A 155 3.48 11.07 -1.64
CA ASP A 155 3.89 11.61 -0.32
C ASP A 155 2.89 12.65 0.24
N ARG A 156 2.16 13.35 -0.62
CA ARG A 156 1.11 14.29 -0.20
C ARG A 156 -0.06 13.63 0.54
N LEU A 157 -0.24 12.29 0.45
CA LEU A 157 -1.22 11.55 1.24
C LEU A 157 -1.10 11.87 2.73
N LEU A 158 0.14 11.95 3.25
CA LEU A 158 0.42 12.28 4.64
C LEU A 158 -0.07 13.69 5.05
N LYS A 159 -0.42 14.53 4.08
CA LYS A 159 -0.83 15.93 4.27
C LYS A 159 -2.22 16.22 3.74
N SER A 160 -2.93 15.21 3.22
CA SER A 160 -4.27 15.33 2.63
C SER A 160 -5.37 15.19 3.70
N PRO A 161 -6.52 15.87 3.54
CA PRO A 161 -6.79 16.95 2.60
C PRO A 161 -6.30 18.31 3.10
N ALA A 162 -6.36 19.34 2.25
CA ALA A 162 -5.92 20.69 2.61
C ALA A 162 -6.65 21.29 3.83
N PRO A 163 -8.00 21.13 3.99
CA PRO A 163 -8.70 21.70 5.13
C PRO A 163 -8.51 20.93 6.44
N GLN A 164 -8.01 19.69 6.38
CA GLN A 164 -7.85 18.80 7.57
C GLN A 164 -6.61 17.92 7.39
N ARG A 165 -5.45 18.55 7.55
CA ARG A 165 -4.14 17.97 7.21
C ARG A 165 -3.88 16.65 7.92
N GLY A 166 -3.63 15.57 7.15
CA GLY A 166 -3.31 14.24 7.63
C GLY A 166 -4.52 13.32 7.86
N ARG A 167 -5.76 13.83 7.72
CA ARG A 167 -6.97 13.04 7.94
C ARG A 167 -7.01 11.78 7.08
N ASP A 168 -6.70 11.89 5.80
CA ASP A 168 -6.82 10.78 4.86
C ASP A 168 -5.86 9.63 5.24
N PHE A 169 -4.65 9.97 5.67
CA PHE A 169 -3.71 8.98 6.17
C PHE A 169 -4.12 8.38 7.52
N ALA A 170 -4.71 9.19 8.41
CA ALA A 170 -5.25 8.69 9.68
C ALA A 170 -6.40 7.69 9.47
N ILE A 171 -7.25 7.89 8.45
CA ILE A 171 -8.29 6.92 8.07
C ILE A 171 -7.65 5.59 7.63
N ILE A 172 -6.61 5.63 6.82
CA ILE A 172 -5.87 4.43 6.39
C ILE A 172 -5.31 3.68 7.60
N LEU A 173 -4.63 4.39 8.50
CA LEU A 173 -4.07 3.80 9.71
C LEU A 173 -5.16 3.21 10.61
N SER A 174 -6.28 3.92 10.80
CA SER A 174 -7.42 3.44 11.58
C SER A 174 -8.02 2.17 10.97
N CYS A 175 -8.21 2.10 9.65
CA CYS A 175 -8.69 0.91 8.96
C CYS A 175 -7.73 -0.29 9.14
N LEU A 176 -6.42 -0.05 9.04
CA LEU A 176 -5.43 -1.11 9.24
C LEU A 176 -5.42 -1.59 10.70
N ALA A 177 -5.50 -0.68 11.67
CA ALA A 177 -5.60 -1.03 13.08
C ALA A 177 -6.87 -1.83 13.40
N ASP A 178 -8.02 -1.46 12.83
CA ASP A 178 -9.29 -2.18 12.97
C ASP A 178 -9.20 -3.63 12.47
N LEU A 179 -8.39 -3.89 11.45
CA LEU A 179 -8.09 -5.23 10.94
C LEU A 179 -6.94 -5.94 11.69
N GLY A 180 -6.42 -5.35 12.77
CA GLY A 180 -5.37 -5.94 13.61
C GLY A 180 -3.95 -5.80 13.04
N TYR A 181 -3.69 -4.82 12.17
CA TYR A 181 -2.35 -4.55 11.65
C TYR A 181 -1.59 -3.54 12.50
N SER A 182 -0.31 -3.85 12.72
CA SER A 182 0.72 -2.88 13.05
C SER A 182 1.34 -2.33 11.75
N VAL A 183 1.72 -1.06 11.72
CA VAL A 183 2.06 -0.35 10.48
C VAL A 183 3.39 0.37 10.59
N GLU A 184 4.20 0.33 9.55
CA GLU A 184 5.35 1.20 9.33
C GLU A 184 5.13 2.02 8.06
N TRP A 185 5.54 3.28 8.04
CA TRP A 185 5.56 4.07 6.79
C TRP A 185 6.87 4.82 6.61
N ARG A 186 7.22 5.02 5.35
CA ARG A 186 8.40 5.77 4.96
C ARG A 186 8.15 6.53 3.66
N VAL A 187 8.44 7.82 3.66
CA VAL A 187 8.56 8.58 2.40
C VAL A 187 9.93 8.32 1.81
N VAL A 188 9.94 7.86 0.58
CA VAL A 188 11.16 7.55 -0.18
C VAL A 188 11.21 8.44 -1.41
N ASN A 189 12.35 9.10 -1.62
CA ASN A 189 12.66 9.80 -2.86
C ASN A 189 13.68 8.97 -3.65
N SER A 190 13.29 8.40 -4.78
CA SER A 190 14.15 7.51 -5.56
C SER A 190 15.52 8.14 -5.93
N ALA A 191 15.58 9.46 -6.13
CA ALA A 191 16.83 10.16 -6.41
C ALA A 191 17.83 10.10 -5.23
N GLU A 192 17.34 9.96 -3.99
CA GLU A 192 18.18 9.84 -2.79
C GLU A 192 18.70 8.40 -2.58
N TYR A 193 18.18 7.43 -3.34
CA TYR A 193 18.57 6.02 -3.34
C TYR A 193 19.20 5.57 -4.66
N GLY A 194 19.87 6.48 -5.36
CA GLY A 194 20.71 6.17 -6.51
C GLY A 194 20.02 6.16 -7.87
N PHE A 195 18.75 6.51 -7.96
CA PHE A 195 18.03 6.59 -9.23
C PHE A 195 18.11 8.01 -9.83
N SER A 196 18.12 8.11 -11.16
CA SER A 196 18.15 9.38 -11.86
C SER A 196 16.85 10.19 -11.79
N GLN A 197 15.75 9.57 -11.35
CA GLN A 197 14.44 10.19 -11.26
C GLN A 197 14.14 10.71 -9.83
N ARG A 198 13.77 11.98 -9.72
CA ARG A 198 13.25 12.54 -8.48
C ARG A 198 11.77 12.20 -8.34
N ARG A 199 11.47 11.10 -7.62
CA ARG A 199 10.11 10.58 -7.38
C ARG A 199 9.91 10.31 -5.90
N LYS A 200 9.08 11.13 -5.24
CA LYS A 200 8.71 10.92 -3.83
C LYS A 200 7.45 10.09 -3.71
N ARG A 201 7.51 9.05 -2.89
CA ARG A 201 6.39 8.17 -2.57
C ARG A 201 6.39 7.79 -1.09
N VAL A 202 5.21 7.63 -0.52
CA VAL A 202 5.07 6.96 0.77
C VAL A 202 4.86 5.48 0.53
N TYR A 203 5.67 4.66 1.19
CA TYR A 203 5.47 3.22 1.30
C TYR A 203 4.91 2.92 2.68
N ILE A 204 3.91 2.05 2.74
CA ILE A 204 3.19 1.65 3.93
C ILE A 204 3.30 0.14 4.03
N TYR A 205 4.08 -0.34 4.98
CA TYR A 205 4.18 -1.76 5.32
C TYR A 205 3.29 -2.04 6.52
N ALA A 206 2.55 -3.14 6.49
CA ALA A 206 1.71 -3.56 7.60
C ALA A 206 1.83 -5.07 7.83
N GLU A 207 1.85 -5.47 9.09
CA GLU A 207 1.86 -6.87 9.51
C GLU A 207 0.77 -7.11 10.55
N ARG A 208 -0.08 -8.12 10.30
CA ARG A 208 -1.20 -8.46 11.16
C ARG A 208 -0.76 -9.40 12.28
N ASN A 209 -1.32 -9.20 13.48
CA ASN A 209 -1.02 -9.98 14.68
C ASN A 209 0.49 -10.02 15.00
N ALA A 210 1.20 -8.93 14.74
CA ALA A 210 2.61 -8.79 15.06
C ALA A 210 2.79 -8.36 16.51
N SER A 211 3.72 -8.99 17.21
CA SER A 211 4.13 -8.58 18.56
C SER A 211 5.22 -7.51 18.44
N TRP A 212 4.82 -6.30 18.06
CA TRP A 212 5.75 -5.18 17.90
C TRP A 212 5.75 -4.29 19.14
N GLU A 213 6.96 -3.88 19.53
CA GLU A 213 7.14 -2.71 20.39
C GLU A 213 7.46 -1.51 19.49
N LEU A 214 6.82 -0.36 19.75
CA LEU A 214 6.95 0.84 18.90
C LEU A 214 8.41 1.28 18.73
N GLU A 215 9.15 1.34 19.83
CA GLU A 215 10.52 1.82 19.87
C GLU A 215 11.48 0.90 19.09
N ASP A 216 11.30 -0.41 19.19
CA ASP A 216 12.13 -1.39 18.48
C ASP A 216 11.94 -1.29 16.97
N ARG A 217 10.73 -0.96 16.51
CA ARG A 217 10.42 -0.84 15.08
C ARG A 217 10.94 0.44 14.44
N ILE A 218 11.15 1.49 15.21
CA ILE A 218 11.80 2.71 14.72
C ILE A 218 13.19 2.44 14.16
N ILE A 219 13.95 1.57 14.84
CA ILE A 219 15.35 1.28 14.52
C ILE A 219 15.48 0.02 13.67
N GLY A 220 14.80 -1.05 14.05
CA GLY A 220 14.93 -2.40 13.48
C GLY A 220 13.77 -2.83 12.58
N GLY A 221 12.85 -1.93 12.25
CA GLY A 221 11.71 -2.21 11.41
C GLY A 221 12.06 -2.48 9.95
N VAL A 222 11.10 -3.01 9.20
CA VAL A 222 11.25 -3.32 7.76
C VAL A 222 11.59 -2.05 6.98
N MET A 223 10.86 -0.95 7.24
CA MET A 223 11.08 0.31 6.54
C MET A 223 12.39 0.99 6.97
N ALA A 224 12.78 0.87 8.24
CA ALA A 224 14.05 1.41 8.72
C ALA A 224 15.25 0.67 8.10
N THR A 225 15.14 -0.64 7.97
CA THR A 225 16.17 -1.50 7.36
C THR A 225 16.27 -1.29 5.85
N ALA A 226 15.12 -1.25 5.15
CA ALA A 226 15.08 -1.09 3.70
C ALA A 226 15.47 0.32 3.24
N PHE A 227 15.16 1.33 4.04
CA PHE A 227 15.38 2.74 3.73
C PHE A 227 16.05 3.47 4.91
N PRO A 228 17.35 3.24 5.14
CA PRO A 228 18.08 3.91 6.21
C PRO A 228 17.99 5.44 6.12
N ALA A 229 17.82 6.11 7.25
CA ALA A 229 17.67 7.56 7.30
C ALA A 229 18.15 8.10 8.65
N ASP A 230 18.55 9.38 8.65
CA ASP A 230 18.85 10.13 9.85
C ASP A 230 17.64 10.92 10.32
N GLU A 231 17.39 10.96 11.62
CA GLU A 231 16.28 11.69 12.20
C GLU A 231 16.50 13.22 12.09
N LYS A 232 15.41 13.93 11.79
CA LYS A 232 15.38 15.41 11.74
C LYS A 232 14.47 15.96 12.82
N GLY A 233 14.73 15.66 14.05
CA GLY A 233 13.96 16.10 15.20
C GLY A 233 13.43 14.94 16.04
N ASP A 234 12.62 15.27 17.04
CA ASP A 234 12.11 14.29 17.97
C ASP A 234 10.94 13.51 17.39
N TRP A 235 10.79 12.28 17.81
CA TRP A 235 9.62 11.46 17.55
C TRP A 235 8.40 12.02 18.28
N ARG A 236 7.31 12.18 17.56
CA ARG A 236 6.05 12.68 18.08
C ARG A 236 5.06 11.55 18.25
N THR A 237 4.50 11.41 19.44
CA THR A 237 3.43 10.47 19.72
C THR A 237 2.12 11.00 19.15
N LEU A 238 1.38 10.13 18.50
CA LEU A 238 0.08 10.40 17.90
C LEU A 238 -0.90 9.30 18.35
N LYS A 239 -2.13 9.67 18.63
CA LYS A 239 -3.21 8.72 18.83
C LYS A 239 -4.08 8.68 17.59
N ILE A 240 -4.20 7.51 16.97
CA ILE A 240 -5.05 7.26 15.83
C ILE A 240 -6.43 6.83 16.34
N PRO A 241 -7.54 7.42 15.88
CA PRO A 241 -8.87 6.94 16.26
C PRO A 241 -9.05 5.46 15.92
N ALA A 242 -9.64 4.70 16.83
CA ALA A 242 -9.89 3.27 16.60
C ALA A 242 -10.96 3.03 15.54
N ASP A 243 -11.97 3.92 15.48
CA ASP A 243 -13.01 3.87 14.45
C ASP A 243 -12.60 4.72 13.23
N PRO A 244 -12.55 4.17 12.02
CA PRO A 244 -12.28 4.91 10.79
C PRO A 244 -13.26 6.08 10.55
N TYR A 245 -14.51 5.97 11.01
CA TYR A 245 -15.47 7.06 10.93
C TYR A 245 -15.04 8.24 11.80
N ASP A 246 -14.63 7.99 13.06
CA ASP A 246 -14.14 9.02 13.97
C ASP A 246 -12.87 9.69 13.40
N ALA A 247 -11.98 8.91 12.78
CA ALA A 247 -10.84 9.45 12.06
C ALA A 247 -11.27 10.42 10.94
N SER A 248 -12.32 10.08 10.20
CA SER A 248 -12.86 10.91 9.12
C SER A 248 -13.46 12.23 9.60
N GLN A 249 -14.04 12.24 10.79
CA GLN A 249 -14.77 13.41 11.34
C GLN A 249 -13.88 14.30 12.19
N GLY A 250 -13.00 13.72 13.00
CA GLY A 250 -12.34 14.41 14.11
C GLY A 250 -10.84 14.61 13.99
N PHE A 251 -10.13 13.77 13.23
CA PHE A 251 -8.68 13.78 13.24
C PHE A 251 -8.10 15.11 12.76
N ASN A 252 -7.26 15.72 13.62
CA ASN A 252 -6.58 17.00 13.36
C ASN A 252 -7.49 18.14 12.87
N LYS A 253 -8.74 18.19 13.37
CA LYS A 253 -9.72 19.22 13.00
C LYS A 253 -9.20 20.62 13.36
N GLY A 254 -9.15 21.51 12.35
CA GLY A 254 -8.60 22.86 12.51
C GLY A 254 -7.06 22.92 12.50
N GLY A 255 -6.36 21.80 12.40
CA GLY A 255 -4.90 21.76 12.30
C GLY A 255 -4.39 22.25 10.94
N SER A 256 -3.52 23.27 10.95
CA SER A 256 -2.92 23.83 9.73
C SER A 256 -1.77 22.99 9.17
N LYS A 257 -1.20 22.07 9.99
CA LYS A 257 -0.09 21.18 9.63
C LYS A 257 -0.48 19.74 9.88
N SER A 258 0.02 18.83 9.04
CA SER A 258 -0.08 17.40 9.30
C SER A 258 0.77 17.01 10.49
N PRO A 259 0.27 16.13 11.39
CA PRO A 259 1.08 15.58 12.45
C PRO A 259 2.04 14.49 11.95
N PHE A 260 1.83 13.95 10.74
CA PHE A 260 2.66 12.90 10.17
C PHE A 260 3.93 13.46 9.54
N GLY A 261 5.08 12.90 9.93
CA GLY A 261 6.38 13.09 9.31
C GLY A 261 6.66 12.06 8.20
N ASP A 262 7.86 12.10 7.66
CA ASP A 262 8.28 11.25 6.53
C ASP A 262 8.49 9.78 6.93
N ALA A 263 8.55 9.50 8.23
CA ALA A 263 8.67 8.16 8.82
C ALA A 263 7.74 7.99 10.02
N GLY A 264 7.31 6.76 10.26
CA GLY A 264 6.59 6.42 11.48
C GLY A 264 6.24 4.95 11.61
N VAL A 265 5.74 4.61 12.77
CA VAL A 265 5.25 3.29 13.17
C VAL A 265 3.95 3.45 13.94
N MET A 266 3.08 2.44 13.87
CA MET A 266 1.84 2.37 14.64
C MET A 266 1.62 0.95 15.16
N VAL A 267 1.27 0.85 16.44
CA VAL A 267 0.82 -0.37 17.12
C VAL A 267 -0.39 -0.01 17.97
N ASP A 268 -1.44 -0.78 17.94
CA ASP A 268 -2.65 -0.61 18.78
C ASP A 268 -3.19 0.84 18.82
N ASN A 269 -3.24 1.50 17.66
CA ASN A 269 -3.69 2.89 17.51
C ASN A 269 -2.76 3.96 18.15
N GLU A 270 -1.64 3.59 18.73
CA GLU A 270 -0.57 4.51 19.10
C GLU A 270 0.47 4.58 18.00
N ALA A 271 0.84 5.78 17.60
CA ALA A 271 1.81 5.97 16.55
C ALA A 271 2.94 6.92 16.98
N LEU A 272 4.13 6.62 16.50
CA LEU A 272 5.29 7.52 16.57
C LEU A 272 5.61 8.00 15.16
N SER A 273 5.88 9.28 15.00
CA SER A 273 6.18 9.88 13.70
C SER A 273 7.27 10.92 13.78
N CYS A 274 8.19 10.87 12.81
CA CYS A 274 9.32 11.79 12.73
C CYS A 274 9.59 12.23 11.27
N SER A 275 10.22 13.38 11.10
CA SER A 275 10.82 13.78 9.83
C SER A 275 12.23 13.21 9.75
N VAL A 276 12.61 12.69 8.57
CA VAL A 276 13.90 12.04 8.36
C VAL A 276 14.63 12.61 7.14
N ALA A 277 15.95 12.39 7.09
CA ALA A 277 16.77 12.56 5.90
C ALA A 277 17.26 11.20 5.43
N GLU A 278 17.11 10.93 4.16
CA GLU A 278 17.57 9.69 3.55
C GLU A 278 19.10 9.56 3.68
N ARG A 279 19.55 8.40 4.15
CA ARG A 279 20.97 8.02 4.21
C ARG A 279 21.23 6.95 3.16
N TYR A 280 22.00 7.30 2.15
CA TYR A 280 22.38 6.41 1.07
C TYR A 280 23.87 6.51 0.78
N GLU A 281 24.56 5.39 0.90
CA GLU A 281 26.02 5.30 0.73
C GLU A 281 26.44 4.88 -0.69
N GLY A 282 25.46 4.53 -1.56
CA GLY A 282 25.69 4.11 -2.93
C GLY A 282 25.94 5.28 -3.89
N SER A 283 26.35 4.96 -5.12
CA SER A 283 26.52 5.94 -6.19
C SER A 283 25.17 6.48 -6.65
N ARG A 284 25.06 7.80 -6.80
CA ARG A 284 23.87 8.45 -7.37
C ARG A 284 24.01 8.51 -8.88
N LYS A 285 23.02 7.96 -9.59
CA LYS A 285 22.95 8.02 -11.06
C LYS A 285 22.40 9.36 -11.51
N THR A 286 22.87 9.86 -12.64
CA THR A 286 22.32 11.00 -13.35
C THR A 286 21.64 10.55 -14.64
N LEU A 287 20.93 11.45 -15.32
CA LEU A 287 20.33 11.15 -16.64
C LEU A 287 21.38 10.88 -17.74
N ARG A 288 22.66 11.08 -17.44
CA ARG A 288 23.78 10.80 -18.37
C ARG A 288 24.44 9.44 -18.13
N ASP A 289 24.19 8.83 -16.99
CA ASP A 289 24.61 7.48 -16.62
C ASP A 289 23.57 6.45 -17.06
#